data_7e03f4cbd363845c32969eda487d8bbe
#
_entry.id   7e03f4cbd363845c32969eda487d8bbe
#
_cell.length_a   1.000
_cell.length_b   1.000
_cell.length_c   1.000
_cell.angle_alpha   90.00
_cell.angle_beta   90.00
_cell.angle_gamma   90.00
#
_symmetry.space_group_name_H-M   'P 1'
#
loop_
_entity.id
_entity.type
_entity.pdbx_description
1 polymer ?
#
loop_
_entity_poly.entity_id
_entity_poly.type
_entity_poly.pdbx_seq_one_letter_code
_entity_poly.pdbx_strand_id
1 'polypeptide(L)'
;MAQEIERKFLVQGDFKKNATSVIHIQQGYIINGMVSMRIRVLKDRGYITIKGPGNKSGTTRYEWERELPLDKALILFELCGIHSINKHRYLIPVGNHIFEVDEFHGANEGLIIAEVELSSEFESFEKPVFLAEEVTG
;
A
#
# COMPACT_ATOMS: atom_id res chain seq x y z
N MET A 1 12.10 -10.55 -13.27
CA MET A 1 12.12 -9.42 -12.31
C MET A 1 10.70 -8.93 -12.09
N ALA A 2 10.29 -8.88 -10.84
CA ALA A 2 8.95 -8.41 -10.53
C ALA A 2 8.87 -6.89 -10.63
N GLN A 3 7.76 -6.38 -11.16
CA GLN A 3 7.47 -4.95 -11.24
C GLN A 3 6.10 -4.69 -10.65
N GLU A 4 5.98 -3.55 -9.97
CA GLU A 4 4.70 -3.07 -9.47
C GLU A 4 4.31 -1.83 -10.27
N ILE A 5 3.11 -1.86 -10.85
CA ILE A 5 2.54 -0.74 -11.59
C ILE A 5 1.26 -0.35 -10.89
N GLU A 6 1.22 0.85 -10.31
CA GLU A 6 0.04 1.29 -9.56
C GLU A 6 -0.19 2.78 -9.73
N ARG A 7 -1.45 3.19 -9.53
CA ARG A 7 -1.84 4.59 -9.48
C ARG A 7 -2.51 4.86 -8.14
N LYS A 8 -2.28 6.05 -7.60
CA LYS A 8 -2.72 6.45 -6.26
C LYS A 8 -3.59 7.69 -6.31
N PHE A 9 -4.62 7.69 -5.48
CA PHE A 9 -5.60 8.77 -5.43
C PHE A 9 -5.95 9.12 -4.00
N LEU A 10 -6.26 10.37 -3.76
CA LEU A 10 -6.95 10.76 -2.54
C LEU A 10 -8.40 10.26 -2.61
N VAL A 11 -9.07 10.19 -1.48
CA VAL A 11 -10.39 9.56 -1.37
C VAL A 11 -11.41 10.56 -0.83
N GLN A 12 -12.62 10.49 -1.36
CA GLN A 12 -13.75 11.33 -0.93
C GLN A 12 -14.98 10.46 -0.69
N GLY A 13 -15.85 10.91 0.20
CA GLY A 13 -17.12 10.24 0.45
C GLY A 13 -16.98 8.90 1.17
N ASP A 14 -18.05 8.13 1.12
CA ASP A 14 -18.12 6.83 1.81
C ASP A 14 -17.67 5.70 0.87
N PHE A 15 -16.45 5.20 1.13
CA PHE A 15 -15.90 4.10 0.36
C PHE A 15 -16.11 2.74 1.04
N LYS A 16 -16.35 2.74 2.36
CA LYS A 16 -16.36 1.49 3.16
C LYS A 16 -17.51 0.55 2.83
N LYS A 17 -18.62 1.08 2.41
CA LYS A 17 -19.84 0.28 2.16
C LYS A 17 -19.66 -0.76 1.05
N ASN A 18 -18.72 -0.56 0.15
CA ASN A 18 -18.47 -1.48 -0.96
C ASN A 18 -17.26 -2.40 -0.73
N ALA A 19 -16.66 -2.33 0.44
CA ALA A 19 -15.50 -3.16 0.75
C ALA A 19 -15.91 -4.61 0.98
N THR A 20 -15.14 -5.55 0.41
CA THR A 20 -15.37 -6.98 0.60
C THR A 20 -14.52 -7.54 1.72
N SER A 21 -13.44 -6.85 2.10
CA SER A 21 -12.63 -7.24 3.25
C SER A 21 -11.86 -6.05 3.79
N VAL A 22 -11.41 -6.17 5.04
CA VAL A 22 -10.62 -5.16 5.74
C VAL A 22 -9.44 -5.88 6.39
N ILE A 23 -8.24 -5.36 6.18
CA ILE A 23 -7.00 -5.94 6.70
C ILE A 23 -6.29 -4.90 7.55
N HIS A 24 -5.93 -5.27 8.79
CA HIS A 24 -5.09 -4.42 9.64
C HIS A 24 -3.63 -4.64 9.27
N ILE A 25 -2.93 -3.56 8.94
CA ILE A 25 -1.54 -3.59 8.51
C ILE A 25 -0.70 -2.75 9.46
N GLN A 26 0.33 -3.36 10.03
CA GLN A 26 1.38 -2.67 10.76
C GLN A 26 2.65 -2.80 9.94
N GLN A 27 3.27 -1.67 9.60
CA GLN A 27 4.47 -1.71 8.77
C GLN A 27 5.47 -0.66 9.24
N GLY A 28 6.74 -0.96 9.03
CA GLY A 28 7.81 -0.04 9.37
C GLY A 28 8.83 -0.01 8.26
N TYR A 29 9.56 1.11 8.15
CA TYR A 29 10.59 1.29 7.15
C TYR A 29 11.96 1.23 7.83
N ILE A 30 12.85 0.36 7.32
CA ILE A 30 14.24 0.30 7.74
C ILE A 30 15.03 1.30 6.89
N ILE A 31 14.75 1.32 5.58
CA ILE A 31 15.33 2.24 4.62
C ILE A 31 14.19 2.86 3.83
N ASN A 32 14.19 4.19 3.69
CA ASN A 32 13.14 4.87 2.95
C ASN A 32 13.74 6.03 2.15
N GLY A 33 14.01 5.75 0.88
CA GLY A 33 14.59 6.69 -0.06
C GLY A 33 14.32 6.21 -1.46
N MET A 34 15.28 6.34 -2.37
CA MET A 34 15.14 5.82 -3.74
C MET A 34 14.93 4.31 -3.71
N VAL A 35 15.60 3.63 -2.76
CA VAL A 35 15.35 2.23 -2.46
C VAL A 35 14.70 2.20 -1.08
N SER A 36 13.60 1.47 -0.93
CA SER A 36 12.94 1.31 0.36
C SER A 36 12.95 -0.13 0.80
N MET A 37 13.08 -0.34 2.10
CA MET A 37 12.97 -1.66 2.73
C MET A 37 11.91 -1.55 3.81
N ARG A 38 10.85 -2.33 3.66
CA ARG A 38 9.67 -2.28 4.52
C ARG A 38 9.43 -3.62 5.20
N ILE A 39 9.16 -3.58 6.50
CA ILE A 39 8.67 -4.74 7.25
C ILE A 39 7.18 -4.57 7.42
N ARG A 40 6.42 -5.63 7.20
CA ARG A 40 4.97 -5.60 7.30
C ARG A 40 4.48 -6.79 8.11
N VAL A 41 3.55 -6.52 9.03
CA VAL A 41 2.87 -7.55 9.81
C VAL A 41 1.39 -7.51 9.45
N LEU A 42 0.87 -8.62 8.93
CA LEU A 42 -0.54 -8.80 8.57
C LEU A 42 -1.07 -10.02 9.31
N LYS A 43 -2.04 -9.82 10.21
CA LYS A 43 -2.59 -10.91 11.03
C LYS A 43 -1.44 -11.66 11.73
N ASP A 44 -1.22 -12.92 11.34
CA ASP A 44 -0.21 -13.79 11.90
C ASP A 44 0.99 -14.03 10.98
N ARG A 45 1.20 -13.15 9.99
CA ARG A 45 2.27 -13.29 9.00
C ARG A 45 3.11 -12.02 8.91
N GLY A 46 4.39 -12.23 8.64
CA GLY A 46 5.33 -11.13 8.44
C GLY A 46 5.95 -11.15 7.04
N TYR A 47 6.27 -9.97 6.53
CA TYR A 47 6.85 -9.83 5.20
C TYR A 47 7.93 -8.77 5.19
N ILE A 48 8.94 -8.98 4.34
CA ILE A 48 9.91 -7.95 3.99
C ILE A 48 9.74 -7.61 2.52
N THR A 49 9.66 -6.32 2.22
CA THR A 49 9.48 -5.84 0.85
C THR A 49 10.58 -4.83 0.52
N ILE A 50 11.22 -5.02 -0.62
CA ILE A 50 12.22 -4.08 -1.14
C ILE A 50 11.68 -3.50 -2.43
N LYS A 51 11.64 -2.15 -2.50
CA LYS A 51 11.19 -1.43 -3.70
C LYS A 51 12.32 -0.55 -4.20
N GLY A 52 12.56 -0.62 -5.49
CA GLY A 52 13.55 0.22 -6.15
C GLY A 52 12.99 1.58 -6.55
N PRO A 53 13.81 2.39 -7.26
CA PRO A 53 13.35 3.70 -7.73
C PRO A 53 12.20 3.57 -8.73
N GLY A 54 11.29 4.52 -8.70
CA GLY A 54 10.21 4.59 -9.67
C GLY A 54 10.69 5.15 -11.00
N ASN A 55 9.88 4.92 -12.06
CA ASN A 55 10.10 5.58 -13.34
C ASN A 55 9.71 7.07 -13.24
N LYS A 56 9.76 7.81 -14.36
CA LYS A 56 9.48 9.25 -14.36
C LYS A 56 8.08 9.60 -13.87
N SER A 57 7.09 8.76 -14.18
CA SER A 57 5.72 8.99 -13.73
C SER A 57 5.47 8.55 -12.30
N GLY A 58 6.42 7.80 -11.70
CA GLY A 58 6.24 7.20 -10.38
C GLY A 58 5.30 5.99 -10.39
N THR A 59 4.84 5.56 -11.58
CA THR A 59 3.86 4.50 -11.73
C THR A 59 4.47 3.11 -11.59
N THR A 60 5.68 2.91 -12.15
CA THR A 60 6.34 1.60 -12.22
C THR A 60 7.61 1.61 -11.38
N ARG A 61 7.78 0.58 -10.55
CA ARG A 61 9.01 0.40 -9.77
C ARG A 61 9.27 -1.08 -9.57
N TYR A 62 10.56 -1.42 -9.36
CA TYR A 62 10.96 -2.78 -8.99
C TYR A 62 10.41 -3.10 -7.60
N GLU A 63 9.90 -4.33 -7.44
CA GLU A 63 9.44 -4.83 -6.15
C GLU A 63 9.89 -6.27 -5.96
N TRP A 64 10.40 -6.57 -4.77
CA TRP A 64 10.74 -7.91 -4.34
C TRP A 64 10.20 -8.10 -2.93
N GLU A 65 9.49 -9.20 -2.68
CA GLU A 65 8.87 -9.46 -1.39
C GLU A 65 9.10 -10.90 -0.97
N ARG A 66 9.32 -11.10 0.33
CA ARG A 66 9.52 -12.43 0.91
C ARG A 66 8.84 -12.49 2.28
N GLU A 67 8.23 -13.65 2.59
CA GLU A 67 7.65 -13.88 3.90
C GLU A 67 8.77 -14.12 4.93
N LEU A 68 8.58 -13.60 6.14
CA LEU A 68 9.46 -13.81 7.29
C LEU A 68 8.70 -14.52 8.40
N PRO A 69 9.38 -15.29 9.27
CA PRO A 69 8.75 -15.77 10.49
C PRO A 69 8.17 -14.60 11.29
N LEU A 70 7.00 -14.79 11.86
CA LEU A 70 6.29 -13.71 12.55
C LEU A 70 7.12 -13.10 13.68
N ASP A 71 7.82 -13.93 14.46
CA ASP A 71 8.66 -13.43 15.57
C ASP A 71 9.77 -12.51 15.08
N LYS A 72 10.36 -12.79 13.92
CA LYS A 72 11.38 -11.94 13.31
C LYS A 72 10.79 -10.63 12.81
N ALA A 73 9.62 -10.72 12.16
CA ALA A 73 8.95 -9.53 11.64
C ALA A 73 8.54 -8.59 12.77
N LEU A 74 8.07 -9.11 13.90
CA LEU A 74 7.71 -8.29 15.05
C LEU A 74 8.90 -7.56 15.65
N ILE A 75 10.05 -8.24 15.77
CA ILE A 75 11.28 -7.61 16.27
C ILE A 75 11.72 -6.49 15.34
N LEU A 76 11.73 -6.75 14.02
CA LEU A 76 12.14 -5.76 13.03
C LEU A 76 11.17 -4.58 12.99
N PHE A 77 9.87 -4.84 13.14
CA PHE A 77 8.87 -3.78 13.19
C PHE A 77 9.12 -2.85 14.40
N GLU A 78 9.40 -3.40 15.56
CA GLU A 78 9.70 -2.59 16.76
C GLU A 78 10.93 -1.72 16.54
N LEU A 79 11.96 -2.22 15.84
CA LEU A 79 13.17 -1.47 15.56
C LEU A 79 12.93 -0.28 14.63
N CYS A 80 11.83 -0.27 13.89
CA CYS A 80 11.49 0.84 13.01
C CYS A 80 11.04 2.08 13.78
N GLY A 81 10.50 1.92 14.98
CA GLY A 81 10.14 3.02 15.87
C GLY A 81 9.24 4.06 15.22
N ILE A 82 9.70 5.29 15.14
CA ILE A 82 8.94 6.42 14.58
C ILE A 82 8.68 6.29 13.08
N HIS A 83 9.37 5.40 12.40
CA HIS A 83 9.17 5.14 10.96
C HIS A 83 8.13 4.05 10.74
N SER A 84 7.24 3.83 11.70
CA SER A 84 6.19 2.82 11.60
C SER A 84 4.85 3.46 11.21
N ILE A 85 4.02 2.65 10.55
CA ILE A 85 2.69 3.03 10.08
C ILE A 85 1.70 1.97 10.55
N ASN A 86 0.53 2.43 10.98
CA ASN A 86 -0.61 1.59 11.36
C ASN A 86 -1.77 2.01 10.48
N LYS A 87 -2.37 1.06 9.76
CA LYS A 87 -3.47 1.38 8.85
C LYS A 87 -4.42 0.20 8.70
N HIS A 88 -5.63 0.49 8.23
CA HIS A 88 -6.58 -0.52 7.78
C HIS A 88 -6.71 -0.41 6.28
N ARG A 89 -6.60 -1.54 5.60
CA ARG A 89 -6.75 -1.63 4.14
C ARG A 89 -8.10 -2.23 3.81
N TYR A 90 -8.87 -1.49 3.04
CA TYR A 90 -10.17 -1.93 2.54
C TYR A 90 -10.00 -2.39 1.10
N LEU A 91 -10.46 -3.60 0.80
CA LEU A 91 -10.42 -4.12 -0.57
C LEU A 91 -11.77 -3.89 -1.21
N ILE A 92 -11.79 -3.14 -2.30
CA ILE A 92 -13.02 -2.71 -2.96
C ILE A 92 -12.98 -3.11 -4.43
N PRO A 93 -13.73 -4.14 -4.85
CA PRO A 93 -13.79 -4.50 -6.27
C PRO A 93 -14.53 -3.42 -7.07
N VAL A 94 -13.96 -3.03 -8.20
CA VAL A 94 -14.55 -2.09 -9.14
C VAL A 94 -14.26 -2.57 -10.56
N GLY A 95 -15.27 -3.11 -11.23
CA GLY A 95 -15.06 -3.72 -12.55
C GLY A 95 -14.10 -4.89 -12.46
N ASN A 96 -13.05 -4.87 -13.27
CA ASN A 96 -12.04 -5.94 -13.30
C ASN A 96 -10.86 -5.68 -12.37
N HIS A 97 -10.93 -4.63 -11.56
CA HIS A 97 -9.85 -4.25 -10.68
C HIS A 97 -10.28 -4.31 -9.22
N ILE A 98 -9.30 -4.38 -8.33
CA ILE A 98 -9.54 -4.26 -6.90
C ILE A 98 -8.79 -3.03 -6.43
N PHE A 99 -9.53 -2.05 -5.87
CA PHE A 99 -8.91 -0.90 -5.23
C PHE A 99 -8.54 -1.25 -3.80
N GLU A 100 -7.34 -0.86 -3.41
CA GLU A 100 -6.88 -0.95 -2.03
C GLU A 100 -6.96 0.44 -1.43
N VAL A 101 -7.86 0.62 -0.45
CA VAL A 101 -8.04 1.91 0.19
C VAL A 101 -7.51 1.83 1.61
N ASP A 102 -6.45 2.58 1.88
CA ASP A 102 -5.77 2.59 3.16
C ASP A 102 -6.23 3.77 4.00
N GLU A 103 -6.79 3.47 5.16
CA GLU A 103 -7.14 4.46 6.17
C GLU A 103 -6.06 4.43 7.25
N PHE A 104 -5.33 5.53 7.39
CA PHE A 104 -4.17 5.61 8.27
C PHE A 104 -4.58 6.05 9.68
N HIS A 105 -3.84 5.57 10.67
CA HIS A 105 -4.05 5.87 12.08
C HIS A 105 -2.79 6.49 12.69
N GLY A 106 -2.89 6.91 13.95
CA GLY A 106 -1.76 7.48 14.67
C GLY A 106 -1.31 8.81 14.09
N ALA A 107 -0.03 8.94 13.79
CA ALA A 107 0.55 10.19 13.30
C ALA A 107 -0.06 10.65 11.97
N ASN A 108 -0.61 9.72 11.19
CA ASN A 108 -1.20 10.03 9.88
C ASN A 108 -2.73 9.97 9.91
N GLU A 109 -3.33 10.10 11.09
CA GLU A 109 -4.78 10.08 11.25
C GLU A 109 -5.45 11.08 10.31
N GLY A 110 -6.49 10.62 9.60
CA GLY A 110 -7.21 11.45 8.63
C GLY A 110 -6.74 11.29 7.19
N LEU A 111 -5.58 10.66 6.96
CA LEU A 111 -5.12 10.38 5.60
C LEU A 111 -5.78 9.11 5.09
N ILE A 112 -6.31 9.16 3.87
CA ILE A 112 -6.93 8.02 3.19
C ILE A 112 -6.42 8.01 1.75
N ILE A 113 -5.79 6.91 1.33
CA ILE A 113 -5.19 6.77 0.01
C ILE A 113 -5.76 5.52 -0.67
N ALA A 114 -6.21 5.67 -1.92
CA ALA A 114 -6.64 4.55 -2.74
C ALA A 114 -5.57 4.22 -3.77
N GLU A 115 -5.32 2.93 -3.95
CA GLU A 115 -4.37 2.43 -4.95
C GLU A 115 -5.06 1.42 -5.85
N VAL A 116 -4.70 1.44 -7.13
CA VAL A 116 -5.10 0.40 -8.09
C VAL A 116 -3.86 -0.11 -8.78
N GLU A 117 -3.68 -1.43 -8.79
CA GLU A 117 -2.57 -2.09 -9.47
C GLU A 117 -2.97 -2.43 -10.89
N LEU A 118 -2.08 -2.15 -11.84
CA LEU A 118 -2.31 -2.31 -13.26
C LEU A 118 -1.27 -3.25 -13.87
N SER A 119 -1.59 -3.85 -15.01
CA SER A 119 -0.64 -4.68 -15.75
C SER A 119 0.23 -3.86 -16.69
N SER A 120 -0.17 -2.63 -17.01
CA SER A 120 0.64 -1.69 -17.78
C SER A 120 0.31 -0.27 -17.34
N GLU A 121 1.22 0.69 -17.61
CA GLU A 121 1.04 2.09 -17.21
C GLU A 121 -0.18 2.75 -17.83
N PHE A 122 -0.60 2.25 -19.01
CA PHE A 122 -1.69 2.84 -19.76
C PHE A 122 -2.97 2.00 -19.73
N GLU A 123 -3.03 1.00 -18.86
CA GLU A 123 -4.23 0.20 -18.70
C GLU A 123 -5.38 1.08 -18.18
N SER A 124 -6.53 1.00 -18.84
CA SER A 124 -7.71 1.73 -18.40
C SER A 124 -8.43 0.97 -17.27
N PHE A 125 -9.06 1.71 -16.39
CA PHE A 125 -9.83 1.16 -15.29
C PHE A 125 -11.03 2.05 -15.02
N GLU A 126 -12.08 1.47 -14.44
CA GLU A 126 -13.25 2.22 -14.03
C GLU A 126 -12.91 3.07 -12.81
N LYS A 127 -13.27 4.36 -12.84
CA LYS A 127 -13.02 5.27 -11.72
C LYS A 127 -14.25 5.34 -10.83
N PRO A 128 -14.19 4.75 -9.63
CA PRO A 128 -15.33 4.85 -8.70
C PRO A 128 -15.49 6.27 -8.17
N VAL A 129 -16.69 6.57 -7.68
CA VAL A 129 -17.04 7.93 -7.23
C VAL A 129 -16.22 8.40 -6.03
N PHE A 130 -15.64 7.46 -5.25
CA PHE A 130 -14.84 7.83 -4.09
C PHE A 130 -13.42 8.31 -4.44
N LEU A 131 -12.98 8.21 -5.69
CA LEU A 131 -11.67 8.72 -6.08
C LEU A 131 -11.69 10.24 -6.18
N ALA A 132 -10.72 10.87 -5.56
CA ALA A 132 -10.48 12.30 -5.68
C ALA A 132 -9.21 12.53 -6.51
N GLU A 133 -8.37 13.47 -6.13
CA GLU A 133 -7.19 13.85 -6.88
C GLU A 133 -6.17 12.71 -6.96
N GLU A 134 -5.58 12.52 -8.13
CA GLU A 134 -4.49 11.55 -8.30
C GLU A 134 -3.20 12.10 -7.70
N VAL A 135 -2.51 11.24 -6.93
CA VAL A 135 -1.26 11.59 -6.23
C VAL A 135 -0.15 10.55 -6.52
N THR A 136 -0.21 9.88 -7.66
CA THR A 136 0.78 8.87 -8.08
C THR A 136 2.20 9.47 -8.05
N GLY A 137 3.14 8.71 -7.50
CA GLY A 137 4.53 9.15 -7.39
C GLY A 137 5.00 9.35 -5.92
#